data_d3e60d843edeb757ba56ccbe4989c4e8
#
_entry.id   d3e60d843edeb757ba56ccbe4989c4e8
#
_cell.length_a   1.000
_cell.length_b   1.000
_cell.length_c   1.000
_cell.angle_alpha   90.00
_cell.angle_beta   90.00
_cell.angle_gamma   90.00
#
_symmetry.space_group_name_H-M   'P 1'
#
loop_
_entity.id
_entity.type
_entity.pdbx_description
1 polymer ?
#
loop_
_entity_poly.entity_id
_entity_poly.type
_entity_poly.pdbx_seq_one_letter_code
_entity_poly.pdbx_strand_id
1 'polypeptide(L)'
;GDRIVRLEKRGRGVIASYEVVRRMSVDLLRTHLQRMGERLGRHLDARCAEVLRTGDSSGSGTAPVTLESASADTLAFADLVSGYATLRIAHGFTPTHVIAGPVATRTILDMDEFTDTAAFSFTRDGELPQPLGMKLVPMTDQPDTDITVLDAG
;
A
#
# COMPACT_ATOMS: atom_id res chain seq x y z
N GLY A 1 -27.45 -2.31 -7.68
CA GLY A 1 -26.97 -3.18 -8.74
C GLY A 1 -26.06 -4.24 -8.16
N ASP A 2 -26.23 -5.48 -8.60
CA ASP A 2 -25.39 -6.59 -8.12
C ASP A 2 -23.96 -6.40 -8.62
N ARG A 3 -23.01 -6.46 -7.70
CA ARG A 3 -21.59 -6.42 -8.00
C ARG A 3 -21.06 -7.84 -8.12
N ILE A 4 -20.50 -8.19 -9.25
CA ILE A 4 -19.84 -9.49 -9.45
C ILE A 4 -18.35 -9.30 -9.15
N VAL A 5 -17.87 -9.95 -8.09
CA VAL A 5 -16.44 -9.98 -7.75
C VAL A 5 -15.87 -11.32 -8.19
N ARG A 6 -14.81 -11.28 -9.00
CA ARG A 6 -14.06 -12.49 -9.39
C ARG A 6 -13.01 -12.82 -8.34
N LEU A 7 -13.13 -14.00 -7.75
CA LEU A 7 -12.12 -14.53 -6.85
C LEU A 7 -11.06 -15.29 -7.65
N GLU A 8 -9.81 -14.83 -7.58
CA GLU A 8 -8.67 -15.57 -8.14
C GLU A 8 -8.07 -16.46 -7.05
N LYS A 9 -7.89 -17.74 -7.38
CA LYS A 9 -7.18 -18.65 -6.50
C LYS A 9 -5.72 -18.78 -6.96
N ARG A 10 -4.80 -18.46 -6.07
CA ARG A 10 -3.36 -18.57 -6.34
C ARG A 10 -2.71 -19.48 -5.31
N GLY A 11 -1.73 -20.25 -5.74
CA GLY A 11 -1.00 -21.16 -4.87
C GLY A 11 0.35 -21.51 -5.48
N ARG A 12 1.27 -21.96 -4.65
CA ARG A 12 2.53 -22.55 -5.08
C ARG A 12 2.64 -23.95 -4.52
N GLY A 13 3.09 -24.90 -5.37
CA GLY A 13 3.39 -26.26 -4.95
C GLY A 13 4.90 -26.46 -4.82
N VAL A 14 5.30 -27.32 -3.90
CA VAL A 14 6.66 -27.83 -3.79
C VAL A 14 6.64 -29.27 -4.23
N ILE A 15 7.47 -29.63 -5.18
CA ILE A 15 7.70 -31.00 -5.58
C ILE A 15 9.13 -31.37 -5.14
N ALA A 16 9.26 -32.35 -4.29
CA ALA A 16 10.55 -32.87 -3.86
C ALA A 16 10.61 -34.38 -4.09
N SER A 17 11.76 -34.89 -4.55
CA SER A 17 11.95 -36.33 -4.67
C SER A 17 12.02 -36.97 -3.27
N TYR A 18 11.64 -38.24 -3.15
CA TYR A 18 11.72 -39.00 -1.90
C TYR A 18 13.13 -39.00 -1.32
N GLU A 19 14.16 -39.07 -2.13
CA GLU A 19 15.55 -39.05 -1.70
C GLU A 19 15.94 -37.69 -1.10
N VAL A 20 15.46 -36.59 -1.68
CA VAL A 20 15.69 -35.24 -1.14
C VAL A 20 15.00 -35.09 0.19
N VAL A 21 13.73 -35.52 0.33
CA VAL A 21 12.98 -35.44 1.59
C VAL A 21 13.67 -36.26 2.68
N ARG A 22 14.21 -37.46 2.33
CA ARG A 22 14.88 -38.32 3.30
C ARG A 22 16.24 -37.84 3.75
N ARG A 23 16.95 -37.06 2.90
CA ARG A 23 18.29 -36.51 3.18
C ARG A 23 18.27 -35.06 3.65
N MET A 24 17.15 -34.35 3.45
CA MET A 24 17.00 -32.98 3.92
C MET A 24 16.84 -32.95 5.44
N SER A 25 17.59 -32.05 6.08
CA SER A 25 17.29 -31.73 7.48
C SER A 25 15.92 -31.05 7.59
N VAL A 26 15.20 -31.34 8.68
CA VAL A 26 13.88 -30.73 8.95
C VAL A 26 13.97 -29.19 8.92
N ASP A 27 15.10 -28.62 9.35
CA ASP A 27 15.32 -27.18 9.37
C ASP A 27 15.37 -26.56 7.96
N LEU A 28 15.97 -27.28 7.00
CA LEU A 28 16.05 -26.78 5.62
C LEU A 28 14.65 -26.74 4.96
N LEU A 29 13.84 -27.77 5.19
CA LEU A 29 12.46 -27.81 4.70
C LEU A 29 11.61 -26.70 5.32
N ARG A 30 11.73 -26.52 6.64
CA ARG A 30 11.06 -25.43 7.36
C ARG A 30 11.43 -24.05 6.81
N THR A 31 12.72 -23.80 6.63
CA THR A 31 13.22 -22.53 6.06
C THR A 31 12.69 -22.30 4.65
N HIS A 32 12.63 -23.36 3.85
CA HIS A 32 12.09 -23.26 2.48
C HIS A 32 10.60 -22.92 2.48
N LEU A 33 9.81 -23.60 3.31
CA LEU A 33 8.37 -23.31 3.45
C LEU A 33 8.11 -21.91 3.99
N GLN A 34 8.90 -21.44 4.94
CA GLN A 34 8.81 -20.09 5.46
C GLN A 34 9.06 -19.06 4.36
N ARG A 35 10.13 -19.20 3.59
CA ARG A 35 10.42 -18.31 2.44
C ARG A 35 9.33 -18.33 1.36
N MET A 36 8.70 -19.49 1.16
CA MET A 36 7.55 -19.58 0.24
C MET A 36 6.35 -18.81 0.78
N GLY A 37 6.07 -18.90 2.08
CA GLY A 37 5.01 -18.13 2.74
C GLY A 37 5.26 -16.62 2.61
N GLU A 38 6.49 -16.16 2.89
CA GLU A 38 6.88 -14.77 2.73
C GLU A 38 6.70 -14.26 1.28
N ARG A 39 7.09 -15.08 0.29
CA ARG A 39 6.91 -14.73 -1.12
C ARG A 39 5.44 -14.69 -1.53
N LEU A 40 4.62 -15.58 -0.98
CA LEU A 40 3.19 -15.57 -1.23
C LEU A 40 2.53 -14.33 -0.61
N GLY A 41 2.91 -13.97 0.63
CA GLY A 41 2.48 -12.74 1.28
C GLY A 41 2.78 -11.51 0.43
N ARG A 42 4.03 -11.32 0.04
CA ARG A 42 4.43 -10.19 -0.84
C ARG A 42 3.65 -10.16 -2.15
N HIS A 43 3.40 -11.31 -2.75
CA HIS A 43 2.61 -11.36 -3.99
C HIS A 43 1.15 -10.92 -3.78
N LEU A 44 0.57 -11.26 -2.63
CA LEU A 44 -0.78 -10.80 -2.26
C LEU A 44 -0.78 -9.28 -2.01
N ASP A 45 0.22 -8.77 -1.29
CA ASP A 45 0.36 -7.34 -1.04
C ASP A 45 0.50 -6.54 -2.36
N ALA A 46 1.37 -7.00 -3.27
CA ALA A 46 1.53 -6.39 -4.59
C ALA A 46 0.21 -6.39 -5.39
N ARG A 47 -0.56 -7.48 -5.30
CA ARG A 47 -1.85 -7.55 -5.98
C ARG A 47 -2.90 -6.63 -5.36
N CYS A 48 -2.90 -6.51 -4.04
CA CYS A 48 -3.77 -5.55 -3.35
C CYS A 48 -3.44 -4.11 -3.78
N ALA A 49 -2.16 -3.75 -3.81
CA ALA A 49 -1.70 -2.45 -4.30
C ALA A 49 -2.13 -2.19 -5.76
N GLU A 50 -1.99 -3.18 -6.62
CA GLU A 50 -2.42 -3.08 -8.02
C GLU A 50 -3.93 -2.85 -8.14
N VAL A 51 -4.75 -3.60 -7.39
CA VAL A 51 -6.21 -3.43 -7.39
C VAL A 51 -6.62 -2.06 -6.86
N LEU A 52 -5.97 -1.57 -5.80
CA LEU A 52 -6.22 -0.23 -5.27
C LEU A 52 -5.91 0.86 -6.31
N ARG A 53 -4.86 0.67 -7.12
CA ARG A 53 -4.42 1.63 -8.12
C ARG A 53 -5.23 1.57 -9.43
N THR A 54 -5.57 0.38 -9.89
CA THR A 54 -6.16 0.17 -11.22
C THR A 54 -7.63 -0.27 -11.20
N GLY A 55 -8.16 -0.56 -10.03
CA GLY A 55 -9.45 -1.23 -9.89
C GLY A 55 -9.36 -2.75 -10.08
N ASP A 56 -10.48 -3.42 -9.94
CA ASP A 56 -10.57 -4.89 -9.93
C ASP A 56 -10.56 -5.55 -11.33
N SER A 57 -10.37 -4.77 -12.39
CA SER A 57 -10.39 -5.23 -13.80
C SER A 57 -11.69 -5.95 -14.21
N SER A 58 -12.71 -5.95 -13.38
CA SER A 58 -13.96 -6.70 -13.66
C SER A 58 -14.88 -6.01 -14.68
N GLY A 59 -14.51 -4.82 -15.12
CA GLY A 59 -15.29 -4.02 -16.06
C GLY A 59 -16.56 -3.41 -15.45
N SER A 60 -16.92 -3.76 -14.23
CA SER A 60 -18.05 -3.22 -13.49
C SER A 60 -17.65 -2.39 -12.26
N GLY A 61 -16.37 -2.37 -11.93
CA GLY A 61 -15.79 -1.55 -10.86
C GLY A 61 -15.55 -0.11 -11.34
N THR A 62 -15.80 0.85 -10.46
CA THR A 62 -15.38 2.23 -10.70
C THR A 62 -13.86 2.26 -10.58
N ALA A 63 -13.17 2.69 -11.63
CA ALA A 63 -11.73 2.94 -11.54
C ALA A 63 -11.48 3.97 -10.43
N PRO A 64 -10.37 3.85 -9.69
CA PRO A 64 -9.99 4.86 -8.71
C PRO A 64 -9.83 6.21 -9.42
N VAL A 65 -10.18 7.28 -8.72
CA VAL A 65 -10.00 8.64 -9.23
C VAL A 65 -8.51 8.94 -9.20
N THR A 66 -7.93 9.21 -10.34
CA THR A 66 -6.52 9.61 -10.46
C THR A 66 -6.45 11.13 -10.45
N LEU A 67 -5.65 11.70 -9.55
CA LEU A 67 -5.31 13.11 -9.50
C LEU A 67 -3.85 13.25 -9.91
N GLU A 68 -3.56 14.23 -10.76
CA GLU A 68 -2.19 14.60 -11.09
C GLU A 68 -1.66 15.58 -10.05
N SER A 69 -0.37 15.49 -9.71
CA SER A 69 0.27 16.45 -8.83
C SER A 69 0.23 17.84 -9.43
N ALA A 70 -0.04 18.84 -8.59
CA ALA A 70 -0.04 20.26 -8.98
C ALA A 70 1.37 20.76 -9.36
N SER A 71 2.42 20.11 -8.86
CA SER A 71 3.81 20.38 -9.17
C SER A 71 4.39 19.24 -9.98
N ALA A 72 4.85 19.50 -11.21
CA ALA A 72 5.39 18.48 -12.10
C ALA A 72 6.34 17.52 -11.37
N ASP A 73 5.93 16.25 -11.26
CA ASP A 73 6.69 15.13 -10.71
C ASP A 73 7.15 15.26 -9.24
N THR A 74 6.65 16.23 -8.47
CA THR A 74 7.04 16.42 -7.08
C THR A 74 5.80 16.41 -6.18
N LEU A 75 5.72 15.41 -5.29
CA LEU A 75 4.67 15.33 -4.29
C LEU A 75 4.77 16.51 -3.32
N ALA A 76 3.70 17.28 -3.20
CA ALA A 76 3.58 18.40 -2.28
C ALA A 76 2.45 18.19 -1.26
N PHE A 77 2.47 18.91 -0.16
CA PHE A 77 1.39 18.87 0.82
C PHE A 77 0.01 19.19 0.21
N ALA A 78 -0.01 20.08 -0.79
CA ALA A 78 -1.22 20.40 -1.55
C ALA A 78 -1.85 19.18 -2.24
N ASP A 79 -1.06 18.19 -2.64
CA ASP A 79 -1.58 16.96 -3.27
C ASP A 79 -2.29 16.07 -2.24
N LEU A 80 -1.77 15.99 -1.02
CA LEU A 80 -2.43 15.32 0.09
C LEU A 80 -3.76 15.98 0.43
N VAL A 81 -3.78 17.32 0.48
CA VAL A 81 -4.99 18.11 0.71
C VAL A 81 -6.00 17.88 -0.42
N SER A 82 -5.57 17.84 -1.67
CA SER A 82 -6.43 17.58 -2.83
C SER A 82 -7.04 16.20 -2.81
N GLY A 83 -6.25 15.17 -2.48
CA GLY A 83 -6.73 13.80 -2.31
C GLY A 83 -7.76 13.69 -1.18
N TYR A 84 -7.46 14.29 -0.04
CA TYR A 84 -8.39 14.36 1.10
C TYR A 84 -9.69 15.07 0.73
N ALA A 85 -9.60 16.25 0.10
CA ALA A 85 -10.76 17.05 -0.27
C ALA A 85 -11.64 16.32 -1.31
N THR A 86 -11.04 15.64 -2.28
CA THR A 86 -11.76 14.88 -3.29
C THR A 86 -12.58 13.77 -2.64
N LEU A 87 -11.99 12.96 -1.77
CA LEU A 87 -12.73 11.91 -1.08
C LEU A 87 -13.79 12.47 -0.13
N ARG A 88 -13.45 13.49 0.65
CA ARG A 88 -14.33 14.03 1.67
C ARG A 88 -15.48 14.85 1.10
N ILE A 89 -15.18 15.76 0.17
CA ILE A 89 -16.14 16.75 -0.33
C ILE A 89 -16.90 16.22 -1.53
N ALA A 90 -16.21 15.63 -2.51
CA ALA A 90 -16.85 15.17 -3.75
C ALA A 90 -17.59 13.84 -3.57
N HIS A 91 -17.10 12.96 -2.70
CA HIS A 91 -17.64 11.60 -2.54
C HIS A 91 -18.24 11.30 -1.17
N GLY A 92 -18.05 12.17 -0.19
CA GLY A 92 -18.63 12.04 1.16
C GLY A 92 -17.99 10.95 2.02
N PHE A 93 -16.86 10.38 1.59
CA PHE A 93 -16.09 9.39 2.36
C PHE A 93 -15.20 10.07 3.38
N THR A 94 -14.82 9.36 4.44
CA THR A 94 -13.85 9.85 5.42
C THR A 94 -12.50 9.24 5.16
N PRO A 95 -11.53 9.99 4.62
CA PRO A 95 -10.20 9.46 4.39
C PRO A 95 -9.55 9.05 5.70
N THR A 96 -9.10 7.80 5.80
CA THR A 96 -8.51 7.23 7.01
C THR A 96 -7.07 6.81 6.82
N HIS A 97 -6.67 6.47 5.58
CA HIS A 97 -5.34 5.95 5.29
C HIS A 97 -4.76 6.60 4.04
N VAL A 98 -3.43 6.78 4.07
CA VAL A 98 -2.59 7.11 2.90
C VAL A 98 -1.61 5.98 2.70
N ILE A 99 -1.71 5.28 1.59
CA ILE A 99 -0.70 4.30 1.16
C ILE A 99 0.28 5.03 0.26
N ALA A 100 1.56 4.93 0.55
CA ALA A 100 2.60 5.64 -0.17
C ALA A 100 3.74 4.70 -0.56
N GLY A 101 4.27 4.89 -1.77
CA GLY A 101 5.48 4.24 -2.23
C GLY A 101 6.72 4.72 -1.45
N PRO A 102 7.88 4.07 -1.63
CA PRO A 102 9.07 4.38 -0.83
C PRO A 102 9.54 5.83 -0.98
N VAL A 103 9.58 6.35 -2.20
CA VAL A 103 10.00 7.75 -2.48
C VAL A 103 8.95 8.72 -1.97
N ALA A 104 7.66 8.47 -2.22
CA ALA A 104 6.57 9.29 -1.74
C ALA A 104 6.54 9.33 -0.19
N THR A 105 6.78 8.21 0.47
CA THR A 105 6.89 8.15 1.93
C THR A 105 8.02 9.05 2.44
N ARG A 106 9.21 8.97 1.82
CA ARG A 106 10.34 9.83 2.18
C ARG A 106 10.00 11.30 1.96
N THR A 107 9.41 11.64 0.82
CA THR A 107 9.01 13.03 0.52
C THR A 107 8.01 13.55 1.54
N ILE A 108 7.02 12.75 1.97
CA ILE A 108 6.07 13.14 3.03
C ILE A 108 6.80 13.41 4.35
N LEU A 109 7.78 12.57 4.71
CA LEU A 109 8.53 12.73 5.95
C LEU A 109 9.46 13.96 5.93
N ASP A 110 9.94 14.36 4.75
CA ASP A 110 10.82 15.50 4.53
C ASP A 110 10.05 16.84 4.32
N MET A 111 8.70 16.83 4.27
CA MET A 111 7.90 18.05 4.13
C MET A 111 8.02 18.93 5.36
N ASP A 112 8.17 20.24 5.15
CA ASP A 112 8.31 21.23 6.23
C ASP A 112 7.12 21.18 7.21
N GLU A 113 5.92 20.92 6.71
CA GLU A 113 4.70 20.81 7.51
C GLU A 113 4.76 19.67 8.54
N PHE A 114 5.60 18.66 8.33
CA PHE A 114 5.75 17.51 9.23
C PHE A 114 7.09 17.50 9.97
N THR A 115 8.04 18.35 9.61
CA THR A 115 9.35 18.43 10.26
C THR A 115 9.38 19.37 11.45
N ASP A 116 8.37 20.23 11.62
CA ASP A 116 8.26 21.11 12.77
C ASP A 116 8.00 20.32 14.06
N THR A 117 9.05 20.15 14.85
CA THR A 117 9.03 19.43 16.13
C THR A 117 8.11 20.07 17.18
N ALA A 118 7.78 21.34 17.04
CA ALA A 118 6.84 22.02 17.93
C ALA A 118 5.38 21.65 17.63
N ALA A 119 5.08 21.34 16.37
CA ALA A 119 3.74 20.99 15.92
C ALA A 119 3.47 19.48 15.98
N PHE A 120 4.51 18.63 15.81
CA PHE A 120 4.33 17.18 15.67
C PHE A 120 5.29 16.37 16.59
N SER A 121 4.70 15.56 17.47
CA SER A 121 5.47 14.73 18.41
C SER A 121 6.19 13.55 17.74
N PHE A 122 5.78 13.14 16.52
CA PHE A 122 6.31 11.96 15.86
C PHE A 122 7.81 12.03 15.58
N THR A 123 8.37 13.21 15.31
CA THR A 123 9.82 13.40 15.13
C THR A 123 10.62 13.05 16.38
N ARG A 124 10.00 13.16 17.55
CA ARG A 124 10.59 12.81 18.82
C ARG A 124 10.31 11.35 19.23
N ASP A 125 9.12 10.87 18.97
CA ASP A 125 8.62 9.59 19.47
C ASP A 125 8.78 8.45 18.45
N GLY A 126 9.18 8.77 17.20
CA GLY A 126 9.43 7.79 16.13
C GLY A 126 8.15 7.22 15.51
N GLU A 127 7.00 7.78 15.81
CA GLU A 127 5.75 7.42 15.15
C GLU A 127 5.67 8.04 13.76
N LEU A 128 5.02 7.35 12.81
CA LEU A 128 4.80 7.91 11.48
C LEU A 128 3.79 9.06 11.55
N PRO A 129 3.99 10.15 10.77
CA PRO A 129 3.06 11.27 10.75
C PRO A 129 1.69 10.81 10.28
N GLN A 130 0.67 11.50 10.77
CA GLN A 130 -0.71 11.31 10.37
C GLN A 130 -1.18 12.52 9.56
N PRO A 131 -0.84 12.59 8.26
CA PRO A 131 -1.20 13.73 7.43
C PRO A 131 -2.72 13.90 7.39
N LEU A 132 -3.21 15.07 7.79
CA LEU A 132 -4.65 15.37 7.86
C LEU A 132 -5.47 14.36 8.70
N GLY A 133 -4.86 13.71 9.68
CA GLY A 133 -5.48 12.66 10.50
C GLY A 133 -5.56 11.29 9.83
N MET A 134 -4.99 11.13 8.64
CA MET A 134 -4.89 9.85 7.95
C MET A 134 -3.64 9.09 8.39
N LYS A 135 -3.75 7.78 8.52
CA LYS A 135 -2.62 6.91 8.86
C LYS A 135 -1.74 6.70 7.63
N LEU A 136 -0.46 7.04 7.73
CA LEU A 136 0.52 6.76 6.68
C LEU A 136 0.92 5.28 6.72
N VAL A 137 0.77 4.59 5.57
CA VAL A 137 1.13 3.18 5.40
C VAL A 137 2.16 3.08 4.27
N PRO A 138 3.46 2.93 4.59
CA PRO A 138 4.48 2.69 3.58
C PRO A 138 4.29 1.32 2.93
N MET A 139 4.34 1.27 1.60
CA MET A 139 4.19 0.03 0.84
C MET A 139 5.24 -0.05 -0.27
N THR A 140 6.07 -1.09 -0.23
CA THR A 140 7.15 -1.29 -1.21
C THR A 140 6.66 -1.67 -2.60
N ASP A 141 5.47 -2.24 -2.70
CA ASP A 141 4.88 -2.68 -3.97
C ASP A 141 4.02 -1.59 -4.65
N GLN A 142 3.89 -0.42 -4.01
CA GLN A 142 3.34 0.79 -4.62
C GLN A 142 4.41 1.43 -5.50
N PRO A 143 4.07 2.03 -6.68
CA PRO A 143 5.03 2.84 -7.42
C PRO A 143 5.68 3.89 -6.53
N ASP A 144 6.97 4.13 -6.76
CA ASP A 144 7.83 4.91 -5.86
C ASP A 144 7.26 6.30 -5.49
N THR A 145 6.63 6.96 -6.45
CA THR A 145 6.12 8.33 -6.33
C THR A 145 4.63 8.42 -6.07
N ASP A 146 3.90 7.30 -6.18
CA ASP A 146 2.44 7.30 -6.09
C ASP A 146 1.98 7.30 -4.64
N ILE A 147 0.87 7.98 -4.41
CA ILE A 147 0.09 7.89 -3.17
C ILE A 147 -1.34 7.45 -3.47
N THR A 148 -1.91 6.68 -2.58
CA THR A 148 -3.31 6.28 -2.63
C THR A 148 -4.00 6.67 -1.34
N VAL A 149 -4.99 7.55 -1.43
CA VAL A 149 -5.82 7.96 -0.29
C VAL A 149 -7.09 7.13 -0.30
N LEU A 150 -7.45 6.54 0.83
CA LEU A 150 -8.60 5.66 0.93
C LEU A 150 -9.35 5.81 2.26
N ASP A 151 -10.61 5.43 2.22
CA ASP A 151 -11.45 5.19 3.39
C ASP A 151 -11.47 3.68 3.65
N ALA A 152 -10.99 3.26 4.83
CA ALA A 152 -10.93 1.85 5.24
C ALA A 152 -11.93 1.56 6.38
N GLY A 153 -12.92 2.44 6.55
CA GLY A 153 -13.96 2.30 7.58
C GLY A 153 -15.06 1.32 7.26
#